data_551709c2c70c84b3301c4dfb02d0e4d4
#
_entry.id   551709c2c70c84b3301c4dfb02d0e4d4
#
_cell.length_a   1.000
_cell.length_b   1.000
_cell.length_c   1.000
_cell.angle_alpha   90.00
_cell.angle_beta   90.00
_cell.angle_gamma   90.00
#
_symmetry.space_group_name_H-M   'P 1'
#
loop_
_entity.id
_entity.type
_entity.pdbx_description
1 polymer ?
#
loop_
_entity_poly.entity_id
_entity_poly.type
_entity_poly.pdbx_seq_one_letter_code
_entity_poly.pdbx_strand_id
1 'polypeptide(L)'
;MKSNKRSLLFITVIAVCMLTLGSFAYAKPPVLRMATTTSTDNTGLLDYMAPILLKDTGIEIQWVSVGTGKALEYGRNGDVDVVLTHDPAAEDKFMADGAGVNRRKVMYNDFVLIGPANDPAGIKGKPITQAMETIAAKGQPLVSRADKSGTHSAELKLLKEAGVKDFDKAAWYVQTGQGMLNTINIADERKGYALADRGTFIKYDANLKGKPGLVIVVEGDKQLLNMYSVMAVNPIKHPHAKYDLAIKYIDWITSSKVQKDIANFKLEGKQLFFPNAEIRAGH
;
A
#
# COMPACT_ATOMS: atom_id res chain seq x y z
N MET A 1 3.08 26.50 75.82
CA MET A 1 3.64 25.44 74.97
C MET A 1 2.56 24.54 74.35
N LYS A 2 1.59 25.11 73.55
CA LYS A 2 0.54 24.28 72.90
C LYS A 2 0.36 24.63 71.38
N SER A 3 1.31 25.37 70.77
CA SER A 3 1.13 25.87 69.39
C SER A 3 1.83 25.05 68.28
N ASN A 4 2.77 24.13 68.57
CA ASN A 4 3.56 23.48 67.55
C ASN A 4 3.03 22.18 66.99
N LYS A 5 1.99 21.57 67.59
CA LYS A 5 1.46 20.27 67.07
C LYS A 5 0.52 20.46 65.87
N ARG A 6 -0.21 21.58 65.76
CA ARG A 6 -1.15 21.80 64.65
C ARG A 6 -0.40 22.18 63.37
N SER A 7 0.72 22.94 63.43
CA SER A 7 1.52 23.27 62.28
C SER A 7 2.25 22.06 61.71
N LEU A 8 2.71 21.14 62.56
CA LEU A 8 3.37 19.92 62.10
C LEU A 8 2.41 18.97 61.37
N LEU A 9 1.15 18.90 61.82
CA LEU A 9 0.12 18.07 61.17
C LEU A 9 -0.27 18.61 59.80
N PHE A 10 -0.35 19.93 59.62
CA PHE A 10 -0.63 20.55 58.33
C PHE A 10 0.48 20.37 57.31
N ILE A 11 1.75 20.43 57.73
CA ILE A 11 2.93 20.22 56.88
C ILE A 11 3.01 18.74 56.42
N THR A 12 2.68 17.82 57.30
CA THR A 12 2.68 16.37 56.97
C THR A 12 1.55 16.01 55.96
N VAL A 13 0.37 16.61 56.08
CA VAL A 13 -0.73 16.38 55.16
C VAL A 13 -0.44 16.97 53.77
N ILE A 14 0.19 18.14 53.66
CA ILE A 14 0.59 18.72 52.39
C ILE A 14 1.72 17.91 51.75
N ALA A 15 2.68 17.39 52.49
CA ALA A 15 3.75 16.55 51.98
C ALA A 15 3.23 15.18 51.47
N VAL A 16 2.21 14.58 52.11
CA VAL A 16 1.57 13.35 51.63
C VAL A 16 0.71 13.59 50.40
N CYS A 17 0.01 14.74 50.30
CA CYS A 17 -0.73 15.10 49.06
C CYS A 17 0.20 15.39 47.88
N MET A 18 1.43 15.90 48.06
CA MET A 18 2.39 16.10 46.96
C MET A 18 3.07 14.81 46.52
N LEU A 19 3.14 13.79 47.34
CA LEU A 19 3.70 12.47 47.00
C LEU A 19 2.70 11.60 46.21
N THR A 20 1.40 11.95 46.18
CA THR A 20 0.35 11.26 45.39
C THR A 20 0.11 11.88 44.00
N LEU A 21 0.84 12.95 43.63
CA LEU A 21 0.99 13.33 42.24
C LEU A 21 1.90 12.30 41.56
N GLY A 22 1.37 11.06 41.58
CA GLY A 22 2.02 9.91 41.01
C GLY A 22 2.47 10.24 39.60
N SER A 23 3.72 9.96 39.32
CA SER A 23 4.28 9.87 38.01
C SER A 23 3.28 9.10 37.15
N PHE A 24 2.46 9.78 36.36
CA PHE A 24 1.83 9.17 35.21
C PHE A 24 2.99 8.76 34.32
N ALA A 25 3.53 7.59 34.59
CA ALA A 25 4.42 6.95 33.65
C ALA A 25 3.59 6.82 32.37
N TYR A 26 3.86 7.68 31.38
CA TYR A 26 3.31 7.55 30.04
C TYR A 26 3.78 6.17 29.56
N ALA A 27 2.92 5.20 29.69
CA ALA A 27 3.18 3.88 29.13
C ALA A 27 3.43 4.07 27.65
N LYS A 28 4.56 3.55 27.15
CA LYS A 28 4.84 3.60 25.72
C LYS A 28 3.67 2.98 24.94
N PRO A 29 3.24 3.58 23.85
CA PRO A 29 2.21 3.01 22.99
C PRO A 29 2.52 1.56 22.65
N PRO A 30 1.53 0.65 22.65
CA PRO A 30 1.72 -0.68 22.15
C PRO A 30 2.08 -0.62 20.66
N VAL A 31 3.12 -1.36 20.28
CA VAL A 31 3.64 -1.37 18.90
C VAL A 31 3.02 -2.53 18.13
N LEU A 32 2.38 -2.23 16.99
CA LEU A 32 1.93 -3.18 15.97
C LEU A 32 2.99 -3.27 14.87
N ARG A 33 3.41 -4.48 14.52
CA ARG A 33 4.36 -4.71 13.42
C ARG A 33 3.60 -5.10 12.15
N MET A 34 3.89 -4.43 11.05
CA MET A 34 3.26 -4.67 9.75
C MET A 34 4.30 -4.98 8.68
N ALA A 35 3.98 -5.93 7.80
CA ALA A 35 4.67 -6.08 6.52
C ALA A 35 3.77 -5.54 5.39
N THR A 36 4.37 -4.77 4.50
CA THR A 36 3.67 -4.18 3.35
C THR A 36 4.59 -4.12 2.12
N THR A 37 4.12 -3.48 1.04
CA THR A 37 4.87 -3.39 -0.22
C THR A 37 5.58 -2.05 -0.38
N THR A 38 6.73 -2.07 -1.07
CA THR A 38 7.48 -0.85 -1.39
C THR A 38 6.67 0.14 -2.21
N SER A 39 5.76 -0.34 -3.08
CA SER A 39 4.86 0.53 -3.83
C SER A 39 3.86 1.25 -2.93
N THR A 40 3.37 0.61 -1.85
CA THR A 40 2.50 1.25 -0.84
C THR A 40 3.27 2.30 -0.04
N ASP A 41 4.42 1.94 0.48
CA ASP A 41 5.29 2.79 1.29
C ASP A 41 5.70 4.06 0.54
N ASN A 42 6.17 3.90 -0.70
CA ASN A 42 6.62 5.00 -1.56
C ASN A 42 5.54 6.06 -1.86
N THR A 43 4.26 5.78 -1.62
CA THR A 43 3.19 6.78 -1.79
C THR A 43 3.18 7.82 -0.69
N GLY A 44 3.70 7.48 0.51
CA GLY A 44 3.60 8.30 1.72
C GLY A 44 2.27 8.14 2.46
N LEU A 45 1.39 7.21 2.03
CA LEU A 45 0.10 6.96 2.70
C LEU A 45 0.31 6.50 4.14
N LEU A 46 1.30 5.64 4.39
CA LEU A 46 1.56 5.11 5.73
C LEU A 46 2.05 6.21 6.68
N ASP A 47 2.93 7.11 6.22
CA ASP A 47 3.38 8.27 7.00
C ASP A 47 2.22 9.22 7.32
N TYR A 48 1.28 9.39 6.39
CA TYR A 48 0.07 10.17 6.60
C TYR A 48 -0.87 9.51 7.63
N MET A 49 -1.02 8.19 7.59
CA MET A 49 -1.99 7.44 8.40
C MET A 49 -1.46 7.11 9.82
N ALA A 50 -0.15 6.94 10.00
CA ALA A 50 0.43 6.51 11.28
C ALA A 50 0.11 7.45 12.46
N PRO A 51 0.24 8.80 12.35
CA PRO A 51 -0.14 9.71 13.42
C PRO A 51 -1.65 9.70 13.71
N ILE A 52 -2.50 9.46 12.71
CA ILE A 52 -3.95 9.35 12.88
C ILE A 52 -4.28 8.07 13.66
N LEU A 53 -3.64 6.94 13.32
CA LEU A 53 -3.80 5.68 14.04
C LEU A 53 -3.40 5.84 15.52
N LEU A 54 -2.23 6.41 15.77
CA LEU A 54 -1.76 6.64 17.14
C LEU A 54 -2.75 7.51 17.95
N LYS A 55 -3.25 8.58 17.36
CA LYS A 55 -4.24 9.48 17.98
C LYS A 55 -5.57 8.75 18.27
N ASP A 56 -6.07 7.98 17.31
CA ASP A 56 -7.40 7.38 17.39
C ASP A 56 -7.43 6.13 18.29
N THR A 57 -6.33 5.36 18.31
CA THR A 57 -6.30 4.02 18.93
C THR A 57 -5.27 3.86 20.03
N GLY A 58 -4.30 4.76 20.11
CA GLY A 58 -3.12 4.63 20.97
C GLY A 58 -2.11 3.60 20.48
N ILE A 59 -2.24 3.07 19.25
CA ILE A 59 -1.33 2.06 18.67
C ILE A 59 -0.26 2.79 17.86
N GLU A 60 1.01 2.51 18.16
CA GLU A 60 2.14 2.84 17.28
C GLU A 60 2.29 1.74 16.22
N ILE A 61 2.37 2.10 14.95
CA ILE A 61 2.62 1.15 13.87
C ILE A 61 4.06 1.26 13.38
N GLN A 62 4.72 0.10 13.26
CA GLN A 62 6.03 -0.02 12.66
C GLN A 62 5.93 -0.97 11.48
N TRP A 63 6.46 -0.58 10.32
CA TRP A 63 6.34 -1.42 9.14
C TRP A 63 7.68 -1.69 8.45
N VAL A 64 7.71 -2.81 7.75
CA VAL A 64 8.75 -3.16 6.81
C VAL A 64 8.13 -3.18 5.41
N SER A 65 8.77 -2.50 4.46
CA SER A 65 8.33 -2.44 3.07
C SER A 65 9.23 -3.28 2.17
N VAL A 66 8.63 -4.27 1.51
CA VAL A 66 9.32 -5.27 0.68
C VAL A 66 8.44 -5.67 -0.52
N GLY A 67 8.84 -6.62 -1.35
CA GLY A 67 7.95 -7.21 -2.36
C GLY A 67 6.82 -8.04 -1.74
N THR A 68 5.66 -8.16 -2.41
CA THR A 68 4.46 -8.87 -1.90
C THR A 68 4.78 -10.27 -1.37
N GLY A 69 5.54 -11.07 -2.13
CA GLY A 69 5.90 -12.43 -1.72
C GLY A 69 6.66 -12.46 -0.39
N LYS A 70 7.60 -11.51 -0.20
CA LYS A 70 8.38 -11.40 1.05
C LYS A 70 7.54 -10.85 2.20
N ALA A 71 6.63 -9.90 1.95
CA ALA A 71 5.70 -9.42 2.97
C ALA A 71 4.82 -10.56 3.51
N LEU A 72 4.27 -11.39 2.62
CA LEU A 72 3.49 -12.57 2.99
C LEU A 72 4.35 -13.63 3.69
N GLU A 73 5.63 -13.77 3.34
CA GLU A 73 6.57 -14.65 4.04
C GLU A 73 6.79 -14.21 5.49
N TYR A 74 7.00 -12.91 5.76
CA TYR A 74 7.06 -12.40 7.14
C TYR A 74 5.79 -12.74 7.93
N GLY A 75 4.62 -12.64 7.31
CA GLY A 75 3.37 -13.08 7.93
C GLY A 75 3.33 -14.60 8.21
N ARG A 76 3.80 -15.43 7.26
CA ARG A 76 3.87 -16.89 7.45
C ARG A 76 4.79 -17.31 8.58
N ASN A 77 5.88 -16.58 8.78
CA ASN A 77 6.86 -16.84 9.83
C ASN A 77 6.42 -16.28 11.20
N GLY A 78 5.42 -15.38 11.25
CA GLY A 78 5.04 -14.70 12.49
C GLY A 78 5.98 -13.53 12.86
N ASP A 79 6.81 -13.06 11.93
CA ASP A 79 7.74 -11.94 12.14
C ASP A 79 7.02 -10.61 12.33
N VAL A 80 5.77 -10.52 11.85
CA VAL A 80 4.88 -9.38 11.95
C VAL A 80 3.52 -9.78 12.51
N ASP A 81 2.70 -8.80 12.89
CA ASP A 81 1.38 -9.00 13.48
C ASP A 81 0.26 -8.87 12.42
N VAL A 82 0.49 -8.07 11.38
CA VAL A 82 -0.45 -7.77 10.30
C VAL A 82 0.27 -7.62 8.96
N VAL A 83 -0.42 -7.95 7.87
CA VAL A 83 0.08 -7.80 6.50
C VAL A 83 -0.89 -6.94 5.69
N LEU A 84 -0.38 -5.96 4.94
CA LEU A 84 -1.15 -5.13 4.00
C LEU A 84 -0.53 -5.27 2.60
N THR A 85 -1.23 -5.93 1.69
CA THR A 85 -0.74 -6.21 0.33
C THR A 85 -1.82 -5.95 -0.73
N HIS A 86 -1.49 -6.17 -2.00
CA HIS A 86 -2.37 -5.91 -3.14
C HIS A 86 -2.21 -6.95 -4.26
N ASP A 87 -2.06 -8.22 -3.90
CA ASP A 87 -2.04 -9.36 -4.82
C ASP A 87 -3.09 -10.38 -4.35
N PRO A 88 -4.33 -10.28 -4.86
CA PRO A 88 -5.42 -11.13 -4.42
C PRO A 88 -5.11 -12.63 -4.51
N ALA A 89 -4.40 -13.08 -5.55
CA ALA A 89 -4.09 -14.50 -5.73
C ALA A 89 -3.09 -15.00 -4.67
N ALA A 90 -2.05 -14.22 -4.40
CA ALA A 90 -1.07 -14.54 -3.35
C ALA A 90 -1.69 -14.46 -1.95
N GLU A 91 -2.62 -13.52 -1.74
CA GLU A 91 -3.38 -13.36 -0.49
C GLU A 91 -4.35 -14.52 -0.28
N ASP A 92 -5.07 -14.97 -1.33
CA ASP A 92 -5.93 -16.15 -1.26
C ASP A 92 -5.15 -17.39 -0.83
N LYS A 93 -3.95 -17.59 -1.39
CA LYS A 93 -3.05 -18.66 -0.97
C LYS A 93 -2.61 -18.51 0.48
N PHE A 94 -2.26 -17.31 0.93
CA PHE A 94 -1.85 -17.02 2.31
C PHE A 94 -2.98 -17.37 3.30
N MET A 95 -4.23 -17.05 2.95
CA MET A 95 -5.40 -17.40 3.74
C MET A 95 -5.68 -18.91 3.72
N ALA A 96 -5.63 -19.56 2.55
CA ALA A 96 -5.87 -21.00 2.39
C ALA A 96 -4.83 -21.85 3.14
N ASP A 97 -3.57 -21.39 3.18
CA ASP A 97 -2.50 -22.02 3.96
C ASP A 97 -2.72 -21.83 5.48
N GLY A 98 -3.75 -21.09 5.90
CA GLY A 98 -4.05 -20.77 7.29
C GLY A 98 -3.00 -19.89 7.95
N ALA A 99 -2.18 -19.16 7.18
CA ALA A 99 -1.16 -18.24 7.71
C ALA A 99 -1.77 -16.91 8.15
N GLY A 100 -2.87 -16.48 7.53
CA GLY A 100 -3.62 -15.29 7.87
C GLY A 100 -5.05 -15.58 8.29
N VAL A 101 -5.65 -14.61 8.98
CA VAL A 101 -7.07 -14.58 9.36
C VAL A 101 -7.64 -13.17 9.17
N ASN A 102 -8.96 -13.04 9.14
CA ASN A 102 -9.68 -11.76 9.07
C ASN A 102 -9.23 -10.84 7.93
N ARG A 103 -9.06 -11.41 6.73
CA ARG A 103 -8.80 -10.59 5.54
C ARG A 103 -9.96 -9.64 5.28
N ARG A 104 -9.63 -8.35 5.09
CA ARG A 104 -10.57 -7.32 4.66
C ARG A 104 -10.00 -6.47 3.54
N LYS A 105 -10.86 -6.09 2.60
CA LYS A 105 -10.56 -5.07 1.60
C LYS A 105 -10.40 -3.73 2.31
N VAL A 106 -9.46 -2.92 1.85
CA VAL A 106 -9.18 -1.60 2.43
C VAL A 106 -9.45 -0.49 1.41
N MET A 107 -8.78 -0.56 0.29
CA MET A 107 -8.78 0.48 -0.74
C MET A 107 -8.36 -0.13 -2.07
N TYR A 108 -8.43 0.66 -3.13
CA TYR A 108 -7.75 0.36 -4.38
C TYR A 108 -7.06 1.62 -4.93
N ASN A 109 -6.03 1.42 -5.70
CA ASN A 109 -5.55 2.33 -6.72
C ASN A 109 -5.61 1.61 -8.08
N ASP A 110 -5.00 2.16 -9.10
CA ASP A 110 -4.98 1.53 -10.40
C ASP A 110 -3.60 1.52 -11.02
N PHE A 111 -3.46 0.63 -11.98
CA PHE A 111 -2.43 0.72 -13.00
C PHE A 111 -2.94 1.59 -14.14
N VAL A 112 -1.99 2.17 -14.86
CA VAL A 112 -2.23 2.93 -16.09
C VAL A 112 -1.29 2.42 -17.17
N LEU A 113 -1.75 2.35 -18.40
CA LEU A 113 -0.86 2.16 -19.53
C LEU A 113 -0.42 3.54 -20.02
N ILE A 114 0.87 3.79 -19.95
CA ILE A 114 1.47 5.05 -20.39
C ILE A 114 2.19 4.84 -21.71
N GLY A 115 2.32 5.92 -22.48
CA GLY A 115 2.99 5.87 -23.78
C GLY A 115 3.21 7.26 -24.38
N PRO A 116 3.81 7.34 -25.56
CA PRO A 116 4.05 8.60 -26.25
C PRO A 116 2.76 9.36 -26.53
N ALA A 117 2.79 10.69 -26.41
CA ALA A 117 1.62 11.54 -26.60
C ALA A 117 0.99 11.42 -28.02
N ASN A 118 1.79 11.11 -29.03
CA ASN A 118 1.34 10.89 -30.42
C ASN A 118 0.78 9.48 -30.66
N ASP A 119 0.80 8.60 -29.66
CA ASP A 119 0.21 7.26 -29.66
C ASP A 119 0.42 6.45 -30.97
N PRO A 120 1.64 6.08 -31.33
CA PRO A 120 1.92 5.38 -32.59
C PRO A 120 1.20 4.04 -32.73
N ALA A 121 0.85 3.39 -31.61
CA ALA A 121 0.03 2.18 -31.62
C ALA A 121 -1.46 2.47 -31.90
N GLY A 122 -1.95 3.69 -31.63
CA GLY A 122 -3.36 4.05 -31.78
C GLY A 122 -4.25 3.31 -30.77
N ILE A 123 -3.83 3.31 -29.50
CA ILE A 123 -4.48 2.52 -28.43
C ILE A 123 -5.21 3.39 -27.40
N LYS A 124 -5.12 4.70 -27.51
CA LYS A 124 -5.73 5.64 -26.57
C LYS A 124 -7.21 5.35 -26.38
N GLY A 125 -7.60 5.10 -25.11
CA GLY A 125 -8.98 4.83 -24.72
C GLY A 125 -9.53 3.45 -25.09
N LYS A 126 -8.71 2.54 -25.62
CA LYS A 126 -9.12 1.14 -25.87
C LYS A 126 -9.20 0.34 -24.57
N PRO A 127 -9.99 -0.76 -24.52
CA PRO A 127 -9.86 -1.75 -23.47
C PRO A 127 -8.41 -2.23 -23.34
N ILE A 128 -7.94 -2.47 -22.11
CA ILE A 128 -6.52 -2.75 -21.84
C ILE A 128 -6.01 -4.00 -22.58
N THR A 129 -6.80 -5.06 -22.68
CA THR A 129 -6.42 -6.28 -23.43
C THR A 129 -6.26 -6.00 -24.92
N GLN A 130 -7.17 -5.22 -25.52
CA GLN A 130 -7.07 -4.80 -26.91
C GLN A 130 -5.85 -3.88 -27.14
N ALA A 131 -5.53 -3.02 -26.19
CA ALA A 131 -4.35 -2.18 -26.25
C ALA A 131 -3.06 -3.03 -26.23
N MET A 132 -2.95 -4.01 -25.33
CA MET A 132 -1.80 -4.93 -25.26
C MET A 132 -1.65 -5.76 -26.55
N GLU A 133 -2.74 -6.30 -27.09
CA GLU A 133 -2.75 -6.99 -28.38
C GLU A 133 -2.27 -6.09 -29.51
N THR A 134 -2.76 -4.85 -29.56
CA THR A 134 -2.40 -3.88 -30.61
C THR A 134 -0.92 -3.49 -30.56
N ILE A 135 -0.35 -3.29 -29.35
CA ILE A 135 1.07 -3.01 -29.16
C ILE A 135 1.90 -4.16 -29.72
N ALA A 136 1.56 -5.40 -29.34
CA ALA A 136 2.25 -6.60 -29.79
C ALA A 136 2.14 -6.77 -31.31
N ALA A 137 0.96 -6.65 -31.88
CA ALA A 137 0.71 -6.82 -33.32
C ALA A 137 1.46 -5.78 -34.18
N LYS A 138 1.63 -4.56 -33.66
CA LYS A 138 2.36 -3.48 -34.33
C LYS A 138 3.87 -3.48 -34.02
N GLY A 139 4.33 -4.37 -33.12
CA GLY A 139 5.72 -4.41 -32.71
C GLY A 139 6.21 -3.13 -32.02
N GLN A 140 5.30 -2.37 -31.40
CA GLN A 140 5.66 -1.16 -30.67
C GLN A 140 6.33 -1.51 -29.34
N PRO A 141 7.36 -0.77 -28.90
CA PRO A 141 8.06 -1.10 -27.67
C PRO A 141 7.11 -1.12 -26.46
N LEU A 142 7.01 -2.26 -25.78
CA LEU A 142 6.43 -2.40 -24.46
C LEU A 142 7.57 -2.63 -23.45
N VAL A 143 7.76 -1.67 -22.57
CA VAL A 143 8.86 -1.66 -21.60
C VAL A 143 8.38 -2.22 -20.27
N SER A 144 8.85 -3.42 -19.97
CA SER A 144 8.47 -4.20 -18.80
C SER A 144 9.44 -4.01 -17.65
N ARG A 145 8.93 -4.02 -16.44
CA ARG A 145 9.78 -4.10 -15.24
C ARG A 145 10.59 -5.39 -15.20
N ALA A 146 10.00 -6.51 -15.57
CA ALA A 146 10.63 -7.85 -15.59
C ALA A 146 11.36 -8.23 -14.27
N ASP A 147 10.88 -7.72 -13.12
CA ASP A 147 11.51 -7.83 -11.80
C ASP A 147 10.71 -8.68 -10.80
N LYS A 148 9.68 -9.40 -11.28
CA LYS A 148 8.76 -10.21 -10.47
C LYS A 148 7.96 -9.41 -9.44
N SER A 149 7.80 -8.11 -9.64
CA SER A 149 6.93 -7.25 -8.81
C SER A 149 5.45 -7.47 -9.12
N GLY A 150 4.56 -6.88 -8.29
CA GLY A 150 3.12 -6.89 -8.53
C GLY A 150 2.73 -6.25 -9.87
N THR A 151 3.42 -5.17 -10.30
CA THR A 151 3.21 -4.56 -11.62
C THR A 151 3.61 -5.52 -12.74
N HIS A 152 4.75 -6.20 -12.62
CA HIS A 152 5.16 -7.21 -13.61
C HIS A 152 4.16 -8.37 -13.68
N SER A 153 3.68 -8.86 -12.53
CA SER A 153 2.65 -9.91 -12.49
C SER A 153 1.35 -9.49 -13.16
N ALA A 154 0.91 -8.23 -12.93
CA ALA A 154 -0.27 -7.66 -13.58
C ALA A 154 -0.08 -7.55 -15.11
N GLU A 155 1.09 -7.10 -15.57
CA GLU A 155 1.43 -7.01 -17.00
C GLU A 155 1.37 -8.37 -17.68
N LEU A 156 2.02 -9.39 -17.09
CA LEU A 156 2.01 -10.76 -17.62
C LEU A 156 0.59 -11.33 -17.72
N LYS A 157 -0.25 -11.06 -16.73
CA LYS A 157 -1.67 -11.44 -16.73
C LYS A 157 -2.40 -10.78 -17.90
N LEU A 158 -2.23 -9.46 -18.09
CA LEU A 158 -2.87 -8.70 -19.18
C LEU A 158 -2.43 -9.18 -20.56
N LEU A 159 -1.14 -9.46 -20.77
CA LEU A 159 -0.62 -10.02 -22.02
C LEU A 159 -1.23 -11.40 -22.31
N LYS A 160 -1.35 -12.25 -21.29
CA LYS A 160 -2.01 -13.57 -21.41
C LYS A 160 -3.48 -13.43 -21.77
N GLU A 161 -4.21 -12.57 -21.10
CA GLU A 161 -5.64 -12.31 -21.36
C GLU A 161 -5.88 -11.66 -22.74
N ALA A 162 -4.91 -10.90 -23.24
CA ALA A 162 -4.88 -10.37 -24.60
C ALA A 162 -4.50 -11.42 -25.67
N GLY A 163 -4.22 -12.67 -25.26
CA GLY A 163 -3.85 -13.74 -26.19
C GLY A 163 -2.44 -13.60 -26.79
N VAL A 164 -1.61 -12.71 -26.27
CA VAL A 164 -0.24 -12.48 -26.74
C VAL A 164 0.65 -13.64 -26.28
N LYS A 165 1.30 -14.31 -27.23
CA LYS A 165 2.16 -15.47 -26.98
C LYS A 165 3.63 -15.14 -27.33
N ASP A 166 4.55 -15.87 -26.74
CA ASP A 166 6.00 -15.84 -27.05
C ASP A 166 6.62 -14.42 -27.00
N PHE A 167 6.03 -13.52 -26.22
CA PHE A 167 6.44 -12.11 -26.13
C PHE A 167 7.80 -11.94 -25.43
N ASP A 168 8.19 -12.86 -24.57
CA ASP A 168 9.44 -12.86 -23.80
C ASP A 168 10.70 -12.84 -24.70
N LYS A 169 10.58 -13.31 -25.94
CA LYS A 169 11.64 -13.33 -26.96
C LYS A 169 11.47 -12.26 -28.04
N ALA A 170 10.38 -11.50 -27.98
CA ALA A 170 10.08 -10.51 -28.99
C ALA A 170 10.91 -9.23 -28.80
N ALA A 171 11.45 -8.67 -29.89
CA ALA A 171 12.28 -7.47 -29.84
C ALA A 171 11.52 -6.23 -29.31
N TRP A 172 10.20 -6.22 -29.43
CA TRP A 172 9.36 -5.14 -28.92
C TRP A 172 9.10 -5.23 -27.40
N TYR A 173 9.34 -6.37 -26.77
CA TYR A 173 9.16 -6.55 -25.33
C TYR A 173 10.49 -6.32 -24.61
N VAL A 174 10.63 -5.11 -24.06
CA VAL A 174 11.89 -4.64 -23.47
C VAL A 174 11.90 -4.91 -21.97
N GLN A 175 12.66 -5.90 -21.55
CA GLN A 175 12.79 -6.32 -20.16
C GLN A 175 13.89 -5.51 -19.46
N THR A 176 13.52 -4.67 -18.45
CA THR A 176 14.48 -3.79 -17.79
C THR A 176 15.13 -4.39 -16.55
N GLY A 177 14.45 -5.26 -15.83
CA GLY A 177 14.88 -5.72 -14.50
C GLY A 177 14.93 -4.60 -13.45
N GLN A 178 14.21 -3.46 -13.69
CA GLN A 178 14.32 -2.24 -12.90
C GLN A 178 13.03 -1.93 -12.15
N GLY A 179 13.15 -1.07 -11.11
CA GLY A 179 12.00 -0.48 -10.43
C GLY A 179 11.18 0.44 -11.35
N MET A 180 9.94 0.77 -10.92
CA MET A 180 8.95 1.40 -11.81
C MET A 180 9.41 2.74 -12.39
N LEU A 181 10.00 3.64 -11.59
CA LEU A 181 10.45 4.94 -12.07
C LEU A 181 11.52 4.81 -13.18
N ASN A 182 12.49 3.92 -12.99
CA ASN A 182 13.52 3.66 -14.00
C ASN A 182 12.90 3.05 -15.27
N THR A 183 11.94 2.15 -15.10
CA THR A 183 11.20 1.56 -16.24
C THR A 183 10.45 2.64 -17.03
N ILE A 184 9.79 3.60 -16.34
CA ILE A 184 9.13 4.74 -17.02
C ILE A 184 10.14 5.60 -17.79
N ASN A 185 11.30 5.90 -17.19
CA ASN A 185 12.35 6.67 -17.87
C ASN A 185 12.85 5.97 -19.14
N ILE A 186 13.09 4.65 -19.05
CA ILE A 186 13.48 3.85 -20.23
C ILE A 186 12.38 3.83 -21.30
N ALA A 187 11.11 3.76 -20.87
CA ALA A 187 9.98 3.83 -21.81
C ALA A 187 9.92 5.19 -22.52
N ASP A 188 10.19 6.28 -21.82
CA ASP A 188 10.25 7.62 -22.43
C ASP A 188 11.40 7.75 -23.43
N GLU A 189 12.60 7.29 -23.08
CA GLU A 189 13.76 7.27 -23.97
C GLU A 189 13.49 6.46 -25.22
N ARG A 190 12.82 5.32 -25.11
CA ARG A 190 12.51 4.41 -26.22
C ARG A 190 11.24 4.82 -27.00
N LYS A 191 10.53 5.87 -26.57
CA LYS A 191 9.21 6.25 -27.11
C LYS A 191 8.24 5.06 -27.13
N GLY A 192 8.32 4.25 -26.07
CA GLY A 192 7.55 3.01 -25.90
C GLY A 192 6.41 3.18 -24.90
N TYR A 193 5.70 2.08 -24.73
CA TYR A 193 4.61 1.96 -23.75
C TYR A 193 5.10 1.24 -22.49
N ALA A 194 4.46 1.48 -21.35
CA ALA A 194 4.71 0.72 -20.12
C ALA A 194 3.44 0.66 -19.28
N LEU A 195 3.23 -0.48 -18.60
CA LEU A 195 2.28 -0.56 -17.52
C LEU A 195 2.92 0.05 -16.26
N ALA A 196 2.26 1.02 -15.65
CA ALA A 196 2.77 1.70 -14.47
C ALA A 196 1.72 1.76 -13.37
N ASP A 197 2.12 1.72 -12.10
CA ASP A 197 1.25 2.18 -11.04
C ASP A 197 1.05 3.70 -11.15
N ARG A 198 -0.18 4.16 -10.95
CA ARG A 198 -0.53 5.59 -11.07
C ARG A 198 0.30 6.46 -10.14
N GLY A 199 0.63 5.98 -8.95
CA GLY A 199 1.40 6.77 -7.97
C GLY A 199 2.80 7.11 -8.49
N THR A 200 3.52 6.14 -9.05
CA THR A 200 4.84 6.38 -9.65
C THR A 200 4.73 7.27 -10.88
N PHE A 201 3.69 7.10 -11.71
CA PHE A 201 3.46 7.98 -12.86
C PHE A 201 3.18 9.43 -12.44
N ILE A 202 2.38 9.67 -11.38
CA ILE A 202 2.14 11.03 -10.85
C ILE A 202 3.46 11.70 -10.43
N LYS A 203 4.36 10.97 -9.75
CA LYS A 203 5.68 11.48 -9.36
C LYS A 203 6.58 11.74 -10.57
N TYR A 204 6.56 10.86 -11.56
CA TYR A 204 7.28 11.06 -12.82
C TYR A 204 6.81 12.35 -13.51
N ASP A 205 5.51 12.53 -13.71
CA ASP A 205 4.89 13.69 -14.35
C ASP A 205 5.24 15.00 -13.61
N ALA A 206 5.16 15.01 -12.28
CA ALA A 206 5.56 16.14 -11.44
C ALA A 206 7.04 16.51 -11.62
N ASN A 207 7.92 15.53 -11.77
CA ASN A 207 9.37 15.74 -11.95
C ASN A 207 9.72 16.30 -13.33
N LEU A 208 8.86 16.16 -14.33
CA LEU A 208 9.09 16.74 -15.68
C LEU A 208 9.03 18.25 -15.68
N LYS A 209 8.39 18.88 -14.70
CA LYS A 209 8.26 20.36 -14.59
C LYS A 209 7.73 21.00 -15.88
N GLY A 210 6.72 20.36 -16.50
CA GLY A 210 6.11 20.83 -17.74
C GLY A 210 6.84 20.47 -19.03
N LYS A 211 7.91 19.67 -18.96
CA LYS A 211 8.52 19.10 -20.19
C LYS A 211 7.63 18.01 -20.76
N PRO A 212 7.60 17.83 -22.10
CA PRO A 212 6.87 16.74 -22.71
C PRO A 212 7.49 15.39 -22.30
N GLY A 213 6.64 14.45 -21.93
CA GLY A 213 7.03 13.09 -21.56
C GLY A 213 5.96 12.10 -21.98
N LEU A 214 5.94 10.93 -21.36
CA LEU A 214 4.86 9.97 -21.56
C LEU A 214 3.54 10.51 -20.98
N VAL A 215 2.43 10.06 -21.57
CA VAL A 215 1.07 10.37 -21.10
C VAL A 215 0.31 9.09 -20.80
N ILE A 216 -0.77 9.19 -20.04
CA ILE A 216 -1.70 8.06 -19.86
C ILE A 216 -2.47 7.89 -21.17
N VAL A 217 -2.39 6.69 -21.75
CA VAL A 217 -3.10 6.31 -22.99
C VAL A 217 -4.27 5.36 -22.71
N VAL A 218 -4.18 4.53 -21.65
CA VAL A 218 -5.30 3.69 -21.19
C VAL A 218 -5.41 3.75 -19.67
N GLU A 219 -6.61 4.01 -19.18
CA GLU A 219 -6.97 4.01 -17.76
C GLU A 219 -8.45 3.63 -17.56
N GLY A 220 -8.86 3.39 -16.31
CA GLY A 220 -10.25 3.17 -15.93
C GLY A 220 -10.81 1.79 -16.26
N ASP A 221 -10.02 0.90 -16.85
CA ASP A 221 -10.42 -0.49 -17.07
C ASP A 221 -10.43 -1.26 -15.73
N LYS A 222 -11.44 -2.11 -15.53
CA LYS A 222 -11.57 -2.92 -14.31
C LYS A 222 -10.39 -3.85 -14.06
N GLN A 223 -9.72 -4.30 -15.12
CA GLN A 223 -8.53 -5.13 -15.05
C GLN A 223 -7.28 -4.39 -14.57
N LEU A 224 -7.32 -3.05 -14.58
CA LEU A 224 -6.27 -2.20 -14.07
C LEU A 224 -6.40 -1.88 -12.58
N LEU A 225 -7.50 -2.31 -11.93
CA LEU A 225 -7.68 -2.07 -10.50
C LEU A 225 -6.69 -2.88 -9.68
N ASN A 226 -6.04 -2.18 -8.76
CA ASN A 226 -5.05 -2.73 -7.84
C ASN A 226 -5.62 -2.71 -6.42
N MET A 227 -6.15 -3.87 -5.98
CA MET A 227 -6.96 -4.02 -4.78
C MET A 227 -6.09 -4.33 -3.58
N TYR A 228 -6.21 -3.54 -2.52
CA TYR A 228 -5.47 -3.70 -1.27
C TYR A 228 -6.31 -4.42 -0.22
N SER A 229 -5.69 -5.40 0.43
CA SER A 229 -6.27 -6.09 1.58
C SER A 229 -5.34 -6.08 2.77
N VAL A 230 -5.94 -6.09 3.96
CA VAL A 230 -5.26 -6.25 5.25
C VAL A 230 -5.63 -7.60 5.85
N MET A 231 -4.67 -8.28 6.47
CA MET A 231 -4.83 -9.61 7.07
C MET A 231 -4.07 -9.66 8.40
N ALA A 232 -4.69 -10.17 9.45
CA ALA A 232 -3.98 -10.49 10.68
C ALA A 232 -3.21 -11.81 10.51
N VAL A 233 -2.04 -11.90 11.12
CA VAL A 233 -1.29 -13.16 11.23
C VAL A 233 -2.08 -14.11 12.14
N ASN A 234 -2.13 -15.39 11.78
CA ASN A 234 -2.95 -16.36 12.50
C ASN A 234 -2.39 -16.64 13.92
N PRO A 235 -3.11 -16.27 14.98
CA PRO A 235 -2.65 -16.43 16.36
C PRO A 235 -2.54 -17.88 16.82
N ILE A 236 -3.24 -18.81 16.15
CA ILE A 236 -3.13 -20.25 16.47
C ILE A 236 -1.75 -20.77 16.05
N LYS A 237 -1.24 -20.32 14.88
CA LYS A 237 0.11 -20.67 14.41
C LYS A 237 1.21 -19.86 15.09
N HIS A 238 0.92 -18.61 15.42
CA HIS A 238 1.88 -17.66 15.99
C HIS A 238 1.31 -16.97 17.25
N PRO A 239 1.28 -17.65 18.41
CA PRO A 239 0.70 -17.10 19.64
C PRO A 239 1.38 -15.83 20.15
N HIS A 240 2.59 -15.51 19.68
CA HIS A 240 3.33 -14.29 20.00
C HIS A 240 2.93 -13.09 19.12
N ALA A 241 2.21 -13.30 18.00
CA ALA A 241 1.67 -12.23 17.22
C ALA A 241 0.59 -11.48 17.99
N LYS A 242 0.62 -10.16 17.94
CA LYS A 242 -0.28 -9.29 18.72
C LYS A 242 -1.64 -9.20 18.04
N TYR A 243 -2.37 -10.31 18.07
CA TYR A 243 -3.64 -10.46 17.35
C TYR A 243 -4.67 -9.38 17.71
N ASP A 244 -4.82 -9.05 18.99
CA ASP A 244 -5.78 -8.03 19.44
C ASP A 244 -5.46 -6.64 18.86
N LEU A 245 -4.17 -6.28 18.77
CA LEU A 245 -3.75 -5.04 18.12
C LEU A 245 -3.99 -5.10 16.61
N ALA A 246 -3.74 -6.26 15.98
CA ALA A 246 -3.99 -6.45 14.55
C ALA A 246 -5.48 -6.29 14.21
N ILE A 247 -6.38 -6.86 15.01
CA ILE A 247 -7.84 -6.70 14.83
C ILE A 247 -8.26 -5.25 15.04
N LYS A 248 -7.76 -4.60 16.10
CA LYS A 248 -8.05 -3.18 16.34
C LYS A 248 -7.61 -2.29 15.18
N TYR A 249 -6.44 -2.59 14.59
CA TYR A 249 -5.97 -1.90 13.38
C TYR A 249 -6.85 -2.19 12.16
N ILE A 250 -7.22 -3.45 11.94
CA ILE A 250 -8.09 -3.85 10.83
C ILE A 250 -9.46 -3.16 10.94
N ASP A 251 -10.05 -3.13 12.13
CA ASP A 251 -11.33 -2.44 12.36
C ASP A 251 -11.19 -0.94 12.14
N TRP A 252 -10.09 -0.32 12.60
CA TRP A 252 -9.82 1.09 12.42
C TRP A 252 -9.65 1.46 10.94
N ILE A 253 -8.78 0.75 10.19
CA ILE A 253 -8.49 1.10 8.79
C ILE A 253 -9.70 0.88 7.87
N THR A 254 -10.62 -0.01 8.25
CA THR A 254 -11.86 -0.27 7.51
C THR A 254 -13.06 0.53 8.03
N SER A 255 -12.89 1.39 9.04
CA SER A 255 -13.97 2.23 9.57
C SER A 255 -14.36 3.34 8.60
N SER A 256 -15.62 3.78 8.65
CA SER A 256 -16.15 4.86 7.81
C SER A 256 -15.35 6.16 7.91
N LYS A 257 -14.82 6.49 9.11
CA LYS A 257 -13.97 7.66 9.34
C LYS A 257 -12.68 7.54 8.55
N VAL A 258 -11.97 6.43 8.73
CA VAL A 258 -10.64 6.23 8.15
C VAL A 258 -10.72 6.02 6.63
N GLN A 259 -11.79 5.43 6.12
CA GLN A 259 -12.04 5.34 4.69
C GLN A 259 -12.18 6.75 4.05
N LYS A 260 -12.75 7.74 4.76
CA LYS A 260 -12.73 9.14 4.32
C LYS A 260 -11.33 9.75 4.36
N ASP A 261 -10.53 9.43 5.38
CA ASP A 261 -9.15 9.90 5.47
C ASP A 261 -8.30 9.34 4.31
N ILE A 262 -8.49 8.08 3.94
CA ILE A 262 -7.87 7.45 2.74
C ILE A 262 -8.30 8.18 1.45
N ALA A 263 -9.60 8.50 1.29
CA ALA A 263 -10.10 9.24 0.13
C ALA A 263 -9.54 10.67 0.03
N ASN A 264 -9.24 11.29 1.18
CA ASN A 264 -8.70 12.64 1.25
C ASN A 264 -7.18 12.70 1.06
N PHE A 265 -6.49 11.55 1.14
CA PHE A 265 -5.06 11.49 0.86
C PHE A 265 -4.77 11.85 -0.60
N LYS A 266 -3.84 12.79 -0.81
CA LYS A 266 -3.45 13.26 -2.13
C LYS A 266 -1.94 13.16 -2.33
N LEU A 267 -1.56 12.61 -3.46
CA LEU A 267 -0.18 12.62 -3.93
C LEU A 267 -0.05 13.71 -5.01
N GLU A 268 0.83 14.69 -4.80
CA GLU A 268 0.99 15.84 -5.71
C GLU A 268 -0.36 16.51 -6.04
N GLY A 269 -1.24 16.65 -5.03
CA GLY A 269 -2.56 17.23 -5.18
C GLY A 269 -3.63 16.35 -5.86
N LYS A 270 -3.27 15.16 -6.33
CA LYS A 270 -4.17 14.19 -7.00
C LYS A 270 -4.58 13.07 -6.05
N GLN A 271 -5.85 12.67 -6.05
CA GLN A 271 -6.33 11.50 -5.31
C GLN A 271 -5.65 10.24 -5.90
N LEU A 272 -5.12 9.39 -5.01
CA LEU A 272 -4.44 8.16 -5.43
C LEU A 272 -5.18 6.92 -4.98
N PHE A 273 -5.75 6.92 -3.78
CA PHE A 273 -6.45 5.77 -3.22
C PHE A 273 -7.95 6.03 -3.14
N PHE A 274 -8.71 4.98 -3.42
CA PHE A 274 -10.16 4.97 -3.37
C PHE A 274 -10.63 3.97 -2.32
N PRO A 275 -11.50 4.37 -1.38
CA PRO A 275 -12.08 3.48 -0.37
C PRO A 275 -12.71 2.24 -0.98
N ASN A 276 -12.52 1.08 -0.33
CA ASN A 276 -13.10 -0.19 -0.79
C ASN A 276 -13.43 -1.14 0.36
N ALA A 277 -13.43 -0.65 1.60
CA ALA A 277 -13.84 -1.46 2.73
C ALA A 277 -15.37 -1.63 2.75
N GLU A 278 -15.81 -2.85 3.06
CA GLU A 278 -17.21 -3.11 3.37
C GLU A 278 -17.51 -2.53 4.76
N ILE A 279 -18.33 -1.49 4.81
CA ILE A 279 -18.72 -0.86 6.07
C ILE A 279 -19.65 -1.83 6.81
N ARG A 280 -19.19 -2.38 7.92
CA ARG A 280 -20.04 -3.16 8.80
C ARG A 280 -20.99 -2.22 9.55
N ALA A 281 -22.28 -2.43 9.43
CA ALA A 281 -23.27 -1.73 10.25
C ALA A 281 -23.03 -2.14 11.71
N GLY A 282 -22.66 -1.19 12.58
CA GLY A 282 -22.66 -1.41 14.04
C GLY A 282 -21.35 -1.16 14.79
N HIS A 283 -20.46 -0.29 14.34
CA HIS A 283 -19.38 0.25 15.19
C HIS A 283 -19.22 1.74 14.99
#